data_2b5fd2c2226012acdb42f7e1621265c4
#
_entry.id   2b5fd2c2226012acdb42f7e1621265c4
#
_cell.length_a   1.000
_cell.length_b   1.000
_cell.length_c   1.000
_cell.angle_alpha   90.00
_cell.angle_beta   90.00
_cell.angle_gamma   90.00
#
_symmetry.space_group_name_H-M   'P 1'
#
loop_
_entity.id
_entity.type
_entity.pdbx_description
1 polymer ?
#
loop_
_entity_poly.entity_id
_entity_poly.type
_entity_poly.pdbx_seq_one_letter_code
_entity_poly.pdbx_strand_id
1 'polypeptide(L)'
;MPGFHRGRHASAFALAIVLAALALMVTGQVVAAASPAPTVSTGGASAVSYSAATLNGDVNAQGVATNYYFEYGTTGAYGAQSPLSPAGSANTSVKVSQAITGLQAATRYHYRLVAVGPGGTVAGKDRTFTTPRIPLSLALVSTPNPVVFGSPFYIEGTLSGTGGANHAIVLQANPFPYTGGFKTVGNPELTNSVGGFSFPYLGLTENAQLRVTTVGLPVVISPVVLQTVAVRATVHVHSTKRRGYVRLYGTVTPAEPGAQVGFQLLKPGHASINQGGTPVKAATATSSSFSGFMRLRRPGLYRALIKVSDDGAHVSNYSAPILIR
;
A
#
# COMPACT_ATOMS: atom_id res chain seq x y z
N MET A 1 -3.64 -43.52 112.29
CA MET A 1 -2.62 -44.33 113.00
C MET A 1 -1.58 -44.82 112.03
N PRO A 2 -0.39 -44.91 112.38
CA PRO A 2 0.71 -43.96 112.65
C PRO A 2 1.79 -44.17 111.61
N GLY A 3 2.80 -43.51 111.56
CA GLY A 3 3.72 -42.78 112.40
C GLY A 3 5.00 -42.53 111.68
N PHE A 4 5.59 -41.46 112.01
CA PHE A 4 7.00 -41.25 112.38
C PHE A 4 8.14 -41.97 111.62
N HIS A 5 9.20 -41.36 111.17
CA HIS A 5 10.26 -40.60 111.80
C HIS A 5 11.19 -39.92 110.80
N ARG A 6 11.50 -38.66 110.91
CA ARG A 6 12.73 -38.03 111.43
C ARG A 6 14.05 -38.70 111.02
N GLY A 7 14.87 -37.88 110.40
CA GLY A 7 16.29 -38.09 110.26
C GLY A 7 16.97 -36.85 109.69
N ARG A 8 17.48 -36.00 110.58
CA ARG A 8 18.43 -34.89 110.41
C ARG A 8 19.82 -35.43 110.06
N HIS A 9 20.55 -34.70 109.25
CA HIS A 9 21.94 -34.20 109.43
C HIS A 9 22.41 -33.72 108.05
N ALA A 10 22.62 -32.49 107.82
CA ALA A 10 23.77 -31.64 108.20
C ALA A 10 25.01 -31.89 107.34
N SER A 11 25.42 -30.82 106.71
CA SER A 11 26.74 -30.35 106.36
C SER A 11 27.50 -31.00 105.19
N ALA A 12 27.79 -30.27 104.19
CA ALA A 12 29.13 -29.66 104.08
C ALA A 12 29.28 -28.97 102.70
N PHE A 13 29.83 -27.82 102.74
CA PHE A 13 30.37 -26.97 101.70
C PHE A 13 31.06 -27.77 100.56
N ALA A 14 30.74 -27.45 99.30
CA ALA A 14 31.66 -27.43 98.19
C ALA A 14 31.24 -26.29 97.23
N LEU A 15 31.96 -25.20 97.36
CA LEU A 15 31.90 -24.03 96.43
C LEU A 15 32.51 -24.49 95.08
N ALA A 16 31.70 -24.87 94.14
CA ALA A 16 32.13 -25.09 92.75
C ALA A 16 31.81 -23.83 91.99
N ILE A 17 32.79 -23.01 91.65
CA ILE A 17 32.75 -21.90 90.77
C ILE A 17 32.58 -22.47 89.37
N VAL A 18 31.32 -22.52 88.89
CA VAL A 18 31.06 -22.75 87.46
C VAL A 18 31.16 -21.40 86.75
N LEU A 19 32.33 -21.16 86.13
CA LEU A 19 32.48 -20.13 85.15
C LEU A 19 31.56 -20.51 83.97
N ALA A 20 30.37 -19.95 83.96
CA ALA A 20 29.53 -19.91 82.77
C ALA A 20 30.21 -18.93 81.81
N ALA A 21 31.00 -19.44 80.88
CA ALA A 21 31.40 -18.68 79.71
C ALA A 21 30.20 -18.43 78.89
N LEU A 22 29.59 -17.25 79.07
CA LEU A 22 28.53 -16.70 78.17
C LEU A 22 29.25 -16.37 76.87
N ALA A 23 29.30 -17.36 75.95
CA ALA A 23 29.70 -17.12 74.60
C ALA A 23 28.60 -16.23 73.97
N LEU A 24 28.89 -14.94 73.94
CA LEU A 24 28.14 -13.95 73.20
C LEU A 24 28.30 -14.31 71.68
N MET A 25 27.43 -15.17 71.12
CA MET A 25 27.34 -15.32 69.71
C MET A 25 26.76 -14.00 69.12
N VAL A 26 27.69 -13.08 68.85
CA VAL A 26 27.42 -11.99 67.93
C VAL A 26 27.18 -12.64 66.57
N THR A 27 25.94 -13.01 66.27
CA THR A 27 25.51 -13.25 64.91
C THR A 27 25.67 -11.94 64.23
N GLY A 28 26.82 -11.69 63.63
CA GLY A 28 27.02 -10.59 62.70
C GLY A 28 26.05 -10.80 61.58
N GLN A 29 24.91 -10.14 61.64
CA GLN A 29 24.09 -9.99 60.47
C GLN A 29 24.95 -9.25 59.44
N VAL A 30 25.48 -9.99 58.48
CA VAL A 30 26.03 -9.39 57.25
C VAL A 30 24.88 -8.69 56.61
N VAL A 31 24.68 -7.41 56.89
CA VAL A 31 23.79 -6.54 56.11
C VAL A 31 24.45 -6.52 54.73
N ALA A 32 23.92 -7.32 53.82
CA ALA A 32 24.35 -7.27 52.45
C ALA A 32 24.16 -5.83 51.98
N ALA A 33 25.24 -5.17 51.61
CA ALA A 33 25.17 -3.83 51.07
C ALA A 33 24.22 -3.85 49.88
N ALA A 34 23.21 -2.98 49.91
CA ALA A 34 22.27 -2.89 48.81
C ALA A 34 23.03 -2.62 47.51
N SER A 35 22.80 -3.43 46.49
CA SER A 35 23.42 -3.22 45.19
C SER A 35 23.05 -1.82 44.66
N PRO A 36 24.01 -1.08 44.13
CA PRO A 36 23.70 0.25 43.58
C PRO A 36 22.72 0.17 42.41
N ALA A 37 21.76 1.09 42.36
CA ALA A 37 20.83 1.18 41.25
C ALA A 37 21.55 1.75 40.00
N PRO A 38 21.26 1.26 38.80
CA PRO A 38 21.82 1.81 37.57
C PRO A 38 21.41 3.27 37.39
N THR A 39 22.16 4.02 36.58
CA THR A 39 21.73 5.34 36.10
C THR A 39 21.50 5.32 34.59
N VAL A 40 20.53 6.07 34.12
CA VAL A 40 20.14 6.07 32.72
C VAL A 40 19.93 7.48 32.19
N SER A 41 20.22 7.65 30.91
CA SER A 41 19.85 8.83 30.14
C SER A 41 19.22 8.44 28.80
N THR A 42 17.99 8.84 28.55
CA THR A 42 17.34 8.63 27.26
C THR A 42 17.99 9.56 26.23
N GLY A 43 18.59 8.99 25.18
CA GLY A 43 19.22 9.71 24.07
C GLY A 43 18.21 10.09 23.00
N GLY A 44 18.68 10.78 21.94
CA GLY A 44 17.86 11.10 20.77
C GLY A 44 17.62 9.88 19.89
N ALA A 45 16.43 9.74 19.31
CA ALA A 45 16.18 8.74 18.29
C ALA A 45 16.96 9.06 17.00
N SER A 46 17.41 8.03 16.29
CA SER A 46 18.13 8.12 15.02
C SER A 46 17.54 7.18 13.98
N ALA A 47 17.98 7.28 12.71
CA ALA A 47 17.49 6.45 11.60
C ALA A 47 15.94 6.38 11.54
N VAL A 48 15.28 7.51 11.81
CA VAL A 48 13.81 7.59 11.82
C VAL A 48 13.30 7.53 10.38
N SER A 49 12.55 6.49 10.08
CA SER A 49 11.81 6.32 8.82
C SER A 49 10.29 6.34 9.09
N TYR A 50 9.48 6.22 8.06
CA TYR A 50 8.02 6.18 8.21
C TYR A 50 7.49 4.94 8.94
N SER A 51 8.32 3.90 9.15
CA SER A 51 7.90 2.65 9.80
C SER A 51 8.89 2.10 10.81
N ALA A 52 10.04 2.77 11.05
CA ALA A 52 11.09 2.30 11.96
C ALA A 52 11.88 3.47 12.55
N ALA A 53 12.55 3.22 13.68
CA ALA A 53 13.50 4.13 14.31
C ALA A 53 14.51 3.35 15.12
N THR A 54 15.68 3.96 15.42
CA THR A 54 16.62 3.47 16.41
C THR A 54 16.53 4.36 17.66
N LEU A 55 16.18 3.77 18.80
CA LEU A 55 16.16 4.45 20.08
C LEU A 55 17.53 4.33 20.71
N ASN A 56 18.06 5.41 21.25
CA ASN A 56 19.41 5.49 21.81
C ASN A 56 19.37 5.97 23.25
N GLY A 57 20.39 5.64 24.00
CA GLY A 57 20.59 6.14 25.34
C GLY A 57 21.90 5.69 25.97
N ASP A 58 22.10 6.05 27.23
CA ASP A 58 23.27 5.74 27.98
C ASP A 58 22.87 5.06 29.30
N VAL A 59 23.56 4.00 29.67
CA VAL A 59 23.38 3.25 30.91
C VAL A 59 24.72 3.19 31.68
N ASN A 60 24.74 3.57 32.93
CA ASN A 60 25.81 3.21 33.81
C ASN A 60 25.32 2.12 34.80
N ALA A 61 25.89 0.95 34.70
CA ALA A 61 25.52 -0.24 35.47
C ALA A 61 26.01 -0.23 36.91
N GLN A 62 26.82 0.77 37.32
CA GLN A 62 27.36 0.93 38.66
C GLN A 62 28.13 -0.30 39.19
N GLY A 63 28.85 -1.00 38.30
CA GLY A 63 29.60 -2.19 38.63
C GLY A 63 28.80 -3.49 38.75
N VAL A 64 27.48 -3.48 38.47
CA VAL A 64 26.58 -4.63 38.66
C VAL A 64 25.88 -4.98 37.36
N ALA A 65 25.74 -6.28 37.03
CA ALA A 65 25.11 -6.73 35.81
C ALA A 65 23.69 -6.12 35.64
N THR A 66 23.51 -5.38 34.57
CA THR A 66 22.33 -4.59 34.31
C THR A 66 21.81 -4.88 32.89
N ASN A 67 20.51 -5.01 32.75
CA ASN A 67 19.82 -5.09 31.47
C ASN A 67 19.07 -3.78 31.17
N TYR A 68 18.74 -3.57 29.91
CA TYR A 68 17.95 -2.41 29.49
C TYR A 68 16.92 -2.78 28.44
N TYR A 69 15.89 -1.94 28.30
CA TYR A 69 14.92 -1.91 27.23
C TYR A 69 14.41 -0.48 27.06
N PHE A 70 13.73 -0.23 25.96
CA PHE A 70 13.02 1.03 25.75
C PHE A 70 11.52 0.79 25.83
N GLU A 71 10.81 1.65 26.54
CA GLU A 71 9.35 1.78 26.44
C GLU A 71 9.04 2.83 25.39
N TYR A 72 8.04 2.56 24.54
CA TYR A 72 7.62 3.47 23.49
C TYR A 72 6.14 3.35 23.15
N GLY A 73 5.56 4.41 22.55
CA GLY A 73 4.16 4.43 22.15
C GLY A 73 3.73 5.82 21.69
N THR A 74 2.47 5.95 21.28
CA THR A 74 1.91 7.21 20.77
C THR A 74 1.52 8.19 21.88
N THR A 75 1.59 7.79 23.13
CA THR A 75 1.33 8.59 24.33
C THR A 75 2.41 8.40 25.38
N GLY A 76 2.45 9.25 26.40
CA GLY A 76 3.36 9.11 27.55
C GLY A 76 3.09 7.88 28.44
N ALA A 77 2.03 7.12 28.21
CA ALA A 77 1.81 5.80 28.82
C ALA A 77 2.54 4.66 28.09
N TYR A 78 3.16 4.96 26.96
CA TYR A 78 3.92 4.09 26.06
C TYR A 78 3.07 2.97 25.41
N GLY A 79 2.96 1.80 26.02
CA GLY A 79 2.13 0.69 25.51
C GLY A 79 2.91 -0.43 24.81
N ALA A 80 4.16 -0.20 24.44
CA ALA A 80 5.06 -1.19 23.87
C ALA A 80 6.46 -1.08 24.49
N GLN A 81 7.24 -2.17 24.38
CA GLN A 81 8.63 -2.19 24.80
C GLN A 81 9.53 -2.93 23.82
N SER A 82 10.79 -2.54 23.75
CA SER A 82 11.80 -3.26 22.97
C SER A 82 12.21 -4.54 23.69
N PRO A 83 12.92 -5.48 23.03
CA PRO A 83 13.51 -6.62 23.69
C PRO A 83 14.47 -6.20 24.83
N LEU A 84 14.49 -6.98 25.92
CA LEU A 84 15.43 -6.82 27.00
C LEU A 84 16.83 -7.19 26.50
N SER A 85 17.82 -6.33 26.73
CA SER A 85 19.20 -6.50 26.27
C SER A 85 20.21 -6.18 27.38
N PRO A 86 21.36 -6.83 27.39
CA PRO A 86 22.39 -6.57 28.42
C PRO A 86 23.07 -5.21 28.17
N ALA A 87 23.20 -4.41 29.24
CA ALA A 87 24.04 -3.22 29.27
C ALA A 87 25.46 -3.51 29.84
N GLY A 88 25.66 -4.71 30.38
CA GLY A 88 26.91 -5.09 31.03
C GLY A 88 26.94 -4.71 32.50
N SER A 89 28.18 -4.63 33.08
CA SER A 89 28.42 -4.31 34.47
C SER A 89 29.46 -3.19 34.66
N ALA A 90 29.66 -2.36 33.64
CA ALA A 90 30.63 -1.27 33.71
C ALA A 90 30.24 -0.23 34.77
N ASN A 91 31.23 0.35 35.43
CA ASN A 91 31.03 1.50 36.34
C ASN A 91 31.18 2.85 35.60
N THR A 92 31.00 2.84 34.29
CA THR A 92 31.01 4.01 33.42
C THR A 92 29.80 3.97 32.51
N SER A 93 29.42 5.11 31.96
CA SER A 93 28.27 5.20 31.02
C SER A 93 28.59 4.49 29.70
N VAL A 94 27.72 3.57 29.30
CA VAL A 94 27.81 2.79 28.04
C VAL A 94 26.66 3.19 27.16
N LYS A 95 26.94 3.45 25.87
CA LYS A 95 25.90 3.74 24.86
C LYS A 95 25.12 2.47 24.53
N VAL A 96 23.83 2.58 24.55
CA VAL A 96 22.89 1.50 24.19
C VAL A 96 21.92 1.95 23.11
N SER A 97 21.48 1.02 22.27
CA SER A 97 20.52 1.31 21.24
C SER A 97 19.65 0.10 20.92
N GLN A 98 18.42 0.36 20.42
CA GLN A 98 17.49 -0.66 19.94
C GLN A 98 16.76 -0.16 18.71
N ALA A 99 16.72 -0.98 17.68
CA ALA A 99 15.88 -0.74 16.52
C ALA A 99 14.44 -1.18 16.81
N ILE A 100 13.48 -0.32 16.49
CA ILE A 100 12.05 -0.60 16.58
C ILE A 100 11.42 -0.46 15.18
N THR A 101 10.43 -1.31 14.89
CA THR A 101 9.75 -1.38 13.60
C THR A 101 8.23 -1.43 13.78
N GLY A 102 7.47 -1.39 12.68
CA GLY A 102 6.01 -1.41 12.75
C GLY A 102 5.38 -0.08 13.17
N LEU A 103 6.14 1.02 13.07
CA LEU A 103 5.65 2.35 13.41
C LEU A 103 4.68 2.86 12.33
N GLN A 104 3.75 3.71 12.75
CA GLN A 104 2.86 4.42 11.83
C GLN A 104 3.54 5.68 11.29
N ALA A 105 3.35 5.96 10.01
CA ALA A 105 3.85 7.18 9.38
C ALA A 105 3.16 8.44 9.92
N ALA A 106 3.83 9.59 9.83
CA ALA A 106 3.33 10.90 10.28
C ALA A 106 2.85 10.91 11.74
N THR A 107 3.43 10.06 12.59
CA THR A 107 2.99 9.83 13.97
C THR A 107 4.06 10.23 14.96
N ARG A 108 3.67 10.95 16.00
CA ARG A 108 4.53 11.29 17.13
C ARG A 108 4.57 10.13 18.10
N TYR A 109 5.80 9.72 18.48
CA TYR A 109 6.06 8.68 19.47
C TYR A 109 6.76 9.28 20.69
N HIS A 110 6.36 8.82 21.86
CA HIS A 110 7.05 8.98 23.15
C HIS A 110 7.91 7.76 23.40
N TYR A 111 9.05 7.91 24.04
CA TYR A 111 9.90 6.80 24.44
C TYR A 111 10.81 7.18 25.61
N ARG A 112 11.22 6.17 26.37
CA ARG A 112 12.22 6.30 27.40
C ARG A 112 13.06 5.03 27.53
N LEU A 113 14.32 5.18 27.98
CA LEU A 113 15.20 4.08 28.34
C LEU A 113 14.87 3.62 29.76
N VAL A 114 14.82 2.32 29.96
CA VAL A 114 14.64 1.69 31.26
C VAL A 114 15.79 0.71 31.51
N ALA A 115 16.45 0.80 32.64
CA ALA A 115 17.47 -0.16 33.07
C ALA A 115 17.01 -0.94 34.30
N VAL A 116 17.32 -2.24 34.32
CA VAL A 116 16.94 -3.19 35.37
C VAL A 116 18.18 -3.89 35.86
N GLY A 117 18.46 -3.73 37.13
CA GLY A 117 19.60 -4.37 37.80
C GLY A 117 19.23 -4.84 39.22
N PRO A 118 20.11 -5.51 39.91
CA PRO A 118 19.88 -5.93 41.30
C PRO A 118 19.57 -4.79 42.28
N GLY A 119 20.04 -3.57 41.98
CA GLY A 119 19.72 -2.36 42.75
C GLY A 119 18.35 -1.73 42.42
N GLY A 120 17.57 -2.31 41.50
CA GLY A 120 16.26 -1.83 41.13
C GLY A 120 16.11 -1.46 39.65
N THR A 121 14.94 -0.91 39.33
CA THR A 121 14.59 -0.45 37.99
C THR A 121 14.60 1.08 37.95
N VAL A 122 15.29 1.65 36.98
CA VAL A 122 15.39 3.10 36.80
C VAL A 122 14.99 3.45 35.36
N ALA A 123 14.11 4.44 35.24
CA ALA A 123 13.66 4.97 33.94
C ALA A 123 14.27 6.34 33.66
N GLY A 124 14.70 6.57 32.45
CA GLY A 124 15.13 7.86 31.94
C GLY A 124 13.99 8.79 31.67
N LYS A 125 14.32 10.03 31.29
CA LYS A 125 13.30 11.04 30.91
C LYS A 125 12.57 10.64 29.63
N ASP A 126 11.30 11.01 29.54
CA ASP A 126 10.52 10.92 28.31
C ASP A 126 11.13 11.78 27.20
N ARG A 127 11.19 11.23 26.01
CA ARG A 127 11.56 11.91 24.76
C ARG A 127 10.57 11.58 23.66
N THR A 128 10.59 12.38 22.63
CA THR A 128 9.70 12.17 21.48
C THR A 128 10.47 12.26 20.17
N PHE A 129 9.95 11.55 19.17
CA PHE A 129 10.29 11.72 17.75
C PHE A 129 9.02 11.63 16.93
N THR A 130 9.09 12.07 15.68
CA THR A 130 7.95 11.96 14.75
C THR A 130 8.42 11.23 13.49
N THR A 131 7.71 10.19 13.11
CA THR A 131 7.94 9.50 11.83
C THR A 131 7.54 10.39 10.66
N PRO A 132 8.31 10.42 9.56
CA PRO A 132 7.97 11.21 8.39
C PRO A 132 6.69 10.70 7.70
N ARG A 133 6.11 11.53 6.85
CA ARG A 133 5.00 11.16 5.97
C ARG A 133 5.51 10.26 4.84
N ILE A 134 4.70 9.27 4.44
CA ILE A 134 4.90 8.57 3.17
C ILE A 134 4.52 9.54 2.05
N PRO A 135 5.38 9.81 1.07
CA PRO A 135 5.05 10.67 -0.05
C PRO A 135 3.80 10.19 -0.80
N LEU A 136 3.00 11.11 -1.30
CA LEU A 136 1.85 10.79 -2.14
C LEU A 136 2.32 10.33 -3.51
N SER A 137 1.64 9.32 -4.05
CA SER A 137 1.88 8.78 -5.39
C SER A 137 0.55 8.39 -6.03
N LEU A 138 0.35 8.78 -7.29
CA LEU A 138 -0.83 8.46 -8.08
C LEU A 138 -0.51 7.35 -9.08
N ALA A 139 -1.36 6.32 -9.10
CA ALA A 139 -1.42 5.32 -10.14
C ALA A 139 -2.80 5.35 -10.79
N LEU A 140 -2.87 5.12 -12.13
CA LEU A 140 -4.13 5.09 -12.83
C LEU A 140 -4.11 4.07 -13.99
N VAL A 141 -5.29 3.54 -14.30
CA VAL A 141 -5.58 2.72 -15.47
C VAL A 141 -6.87 3.20 -16.12
N SER A 142 -7.04 2.88 -17.39
CA SER A 142 -8.25 3.21 -18.15
C SER A 142 -8.83 1.91 -18.73
N THR A 143 -10.12 1.66 -18.50
CA THR A 143 -10.77 0.39 -18.86
C THR A 143 -12.19 0.61 -19.40
N PRO A 144 -12.55 0.02 -20.57
CA PRO A 144 -11.69 -0.69 -21.50
C PRO A 144 -10.77 0.25 -22.30
N ASN A 145 -9.62 -0.26 -22.71
CA ASN A 145 -8.70 0.44 -23.61
C ASN A 145 -8.19 -0.55 -24.69
N PRO A 146 -8.58 -0.38 -25.98
CA PRO A 146 -9.38 0.73 -26.52
C PRO A 146 -10.84 0.71 -26.07
N VAL A 147 -11.47 1.89 -26.00
CA VAL A 147 -12.91 2.03 -25.87
C VAL A 147 -13.54 2.12 -27.28
N VAL A 148 -14.71 1.51 -27.49
CA VAL A 148 -15.45 1.67 -28.73
C VAL A 148 -16.11 3.05 -28.76
N PHE A 149 -15.98 3.77 -29.88
CA PHE A 149 -16.53 5.11 -30.06
C PHE A 149 -17.95 5.26 -29.49
N GLY A 150 -18.14 6.27 -28.65
CA GLY A 150 -19.40 6.55 -27.96
C GLY A 150 -19.80 5.58 -26.87
N SER A 151 -18.93 4.66 -26.47
CA SER A 151 -19.15 3.79 -25.31
C SER A 151 -18.53 4.41 -24.04
N PRO A 152 -19.07 4.09 -22.85
CA PRO A 152 -18.46 4.51 -21.59
C PRO A 152 -17.17 3.74 -21.31
N PHE A 153 -16.28 4.38 -20.54
CA PHE A 153 -15.12 3.76 -19.96
C PHE A 153 -14.83 4.39 -18.59
N TYR A 154 -13.93 3.78 -17.82
CA TYR A 154 -13.59 4.22 -16.49
C TYR A 154 -12.09 4.50 -16.38
N ILE A 155 -11.76 5.56 -15.68
CA ILE A 155 -10.39 5.88 -15.27
C ILE A 155 -10.34 5.60 -13.77
N GLU A 156 -9.65 4.54 -13.40
CA GLU A 156 -9.56 4.07 -12.02
C GLU A 156 -8.12 4.13 -11.53
N GLY A 157 -7.96 4.26 -10.23
CA GLY A 157 -6.62 4.29 -9.66
C GLY A 157 -6.59 4.48 -8.17
N THR A 158 -5.39 4.77 -7.68
CA THR A 158 -5.16 5.01 -6.25
C THR A 158 -4.19 6.15 -6.03
N LEU A 159 -4.47 6.97 -5.02
CA LEU A 159 -3.56 7.92 -4.41
C LEU A 159 -3.03 7.28 -3.14
N SER A 160 -1.84 6.71 -3.19
CA SER A 160 -1.17 6.10 -2.06
C SER A 160 -0.32 7.11 -1.29
N GLY A 161 0.01 6.78 -0.05
CA GLY A 161 0.80 7.65 0.84
C GLY A 161 -0.02 8.29 1.95
N THR A 162 0.66 9.06 2.82
CA THR A 162 0.00 9.68 3.98
C THR A 162 -0.92 10.83 3.57
N GLY A 163 -2.21 10.69 3.82
CA GLY A 163 -3.25 11.66 3.43
C GLY A 163 -3.81 11.40 2.03
N GLY A 164 -3.60 10.19 1.47
CA GLY A 164 -4.18 9.79 0.19
C GLY A 164 -5.69 9.53 0.25
N ALA A 165 -6.26 9.28 1.44
CA ALA A 165 -7.70 9.14 1.66
C ALA A 165 -8.41 10.50 1.73
N ASN A 166 -9.63 10.56 1.23
CA ASN A 166 -10.48 11.78 1.21
C ASN A 166 -9.75 13.00 0.61
N HIS A 167 -8.90 12.76 -0.37
CA HIS A 167 -8.12 13.80 -1.05
C HIS A 167 -8.79 14.18 -2.36
N ALA A 168 -8.92 15.48 -2.62
CA ALA A 168 -9.52 15.96 -3.86
C ALA A 168 -8.55 15.77 -5.04
N ILE A 169 -9.06 15.19 -6.13
CA ILE A 169 -8.33 14.94 -7.36
C ILE A 169 -9.16 15.36 -8.57
N VAL A 170 -8.50 15.67 -9.68
CA VAL A 170 -9.14 16.01 -10.95
C VAL A 170 -8.56 15.18 -12.08
N LEU A 171 -9.42 14.78 -13.00
CA LEU A 171 -9.05 14.20 -14.28
C LEU A 171 -8.65 15.31 -15.25
N GLN A 172 -7.59 15.07 -16.01
CA GLN A 172 -7.15 15.94 -17.10
C GLN A 172 -6.99 15.12 -18.38
N ALA A 173 -7.42 15.70 -19.49
CA ALA A 173 -7.29 15.13 -20.83
C ALA A 173 -6.54 16.08 -21.76
N ASN A 174 -5.78 15.50 -22.69
CA ASN A 174 -5.15 16.15 -23.82
C ASN A 174 -5.53 15.32 -25.07
N PRO A 175 -6.61 15.72 -25.80
CA PRO A 175 -7.08 15.00 -26.98
C PRO A 175 -6.07 15.04 -28.12
N PHE A 176 -6.19 14.11 -29.06
CA PHE A 176 -5.45 14.14 -30.33
C PHE A 176 -5.65 15.51 -31.03
N PRO A 177 -4.64 16.12 -31.66
CA PRO A 177 -3.27 15.64 -31.89
C PRO A 177 -2.28 15.94 -30.73
N TYR A 178 -2.74 16.05 -29.50
CA TYR A 178 -1.98 16.24 -28.25
C TYR A 178 -1.26 17.58 -28.12
N THR A 179 -1.62 18.56 -28.92
CA THR A 179 -0.97 19.89 -28.96
C THR A 179 -1.64 20.91 -28.04
N GLY A 180 -2.88 20.62 -27.58
CA GLY A 180 -3.67 21.54 -26.76
C GLY A 180 -3.32 21.56 -25.28
N GLY A 181 -2.38 20.69 -24.84
CA GLY A 181 -2.06 20.49 -23.44
C GLY A 181 -3.18 19.87 -22.62
N PHE A 182 -2.88 19.55 -21.36
CA PHE A 182 -3.84 18.93 -20.46
C PHE A 182 -4.85 19.96 -19.92
N LYS A 183 -6.12 19.68 -20.08
CA LYS A 183 -7.25 20.45 -19.54
C LYS A 183 -8.05 19.60 -18.58
N THR A 184 -8.53 20.21 -17.48
CA THR A 184 -9.41 19.53 -16.52
C THR A 184 -10.72 19.13 -17.17
N VAL A 185 -11.18 17.91 -16.89
CA VAL A 185 -12.43 17.32 -17.39
C VAL A 185 -13.30 16.94 -16.21
N GLY A 186 -14.54 17.44 -16.22
CA GLY A 186 -15.48 17.19 -15.13
C GLY A 186 -15.17 17.94 -13.84
N ASN A 187 -15.75 17.48 -12.74
CA ASN A 187 -15.59 18.04 -11.41
C ASN A 187 -14.49 17.28 -10.63
N PRO A 188 -13.92 17.91 -9.58
CA PRO A 188 -13.08 17.19 -8.64
C PRO A 188 -13.83 16.03 -7.97
N GLU A 189 -13.14 14.91 -7.78
CA GLU A 189 -13.61 13.76 -7.04
C GLU A 189 -12.77 13.57 -5.78
N LEU A 190 -13.36 12.98 -4.73
CA LEU A 190 -12.64 12.61 -3.53
C LEU A 190 -12.20 11.15 -3.61
N THR A 191 -10.96 10.88 -3.26
CA THR A 191 -10.51 9.50 -3.05
C THR A 191 -11.26 8.89 -1.85
N ASN A 192 -11.52 7.60 -1.90
CA ASN A 192 -12.16 6.86 -0.80
C ASN A 192 -11.21 6.68 0.41
N SER A 193 -11.67 5.96 1.44
CA SER A 193 -10.92 5.72 2.69
C SER A 193 -9.58 5.00 2.52
N VAL A 194 -9.34 4.35 1.38
CA VAL A 194 -8.07 3.68 1.04
C VAL A 194 -7.32 4.36 -0.11
N GLY A 195 -7.75 5.57 -0.50
CA GLY A 195 -7.12 6.35 -1.55
C GLY A 195 -7.58 5.97 -2.98
N GLY A 196 -8.52 5.05 -3.14
CA GLY A 196 -9.07 4.65 -4.43
C GLY A 196 -9.97 5.72 -5.05
N PHE A 197 -10.01 5.78 -6.38
CA PHE A 197 -10.91 6.66 -7.14
C PHE A 197 -11.39 6.02 -8.44
N SER A 198 -12.50 6.53 -8.98
CA SER A 198 -13.04 6.11 -10.28
C SER A 198 -13.76 7.28 -10.95
N PHE A 199 -13.29 7.69 -12.13
CA PHE A 199 -13.96 8.66 -12.98
C PHE A 199 -14.68 7.93 -14.10
N PRO A 200 -16.03 7.94 -14.13
CA PRO A 200 -16.77 7.53 -15.31
C PRO A 200 -16.60 8.57 -16.40
N TYR A 201 -16.29 8.15 -17.62
CA TYR A 201 -16.12 9.04 -18.75
C TYR A 201 -17.02 8.62 -19.91
N LEU A 202 -17.75 9.57 -20.43
CA LEU A 202 -18.64 9.41 -21.59
C LEU A 202 -18.24 10.38 -22.70
N GLY A 203 -18.26 9.91 -23.94
CA GLY A 203 -18.17 10.78 -25.10
C GLY A 203 -16.77 11.14 -25.56
N LEU A 204 -15.76 10.32 -25.28
CA LEU A 204 -14.47 10.47 -25.95
C LEU A 204 -14.63 10.20 -27.44
N THR A 205 -14.29 11.20 -28.26
CA THR A 205 -14.48 11.16 -29.71
C THR A 205 -13.23 10.80 -30.49
N GLU A 206 -12.07 10.86 -29.85
CA GLU A 206 -10.76 10.59 -30.43
C GLU A 206 -9.78 10.14 -29.36
N ASN A 207 -8.65 9.58 -29.77
CA ASN A 207 -7.59 9.18 -28.81
C ASN A 207 -7.20 10.36 -27.93
N ALA A 208 -6.97 10.10 -26.65
CA ALA A 208 -6.58 11.14 -25.70
C ALA A 208 -5.53 10.65 -24.70
N GLN A 209 -4.60 11.52 -24.38
CA GLN A 209 -3.75 11.36 -23.21
C GLN A 209 -4.54 11.75 -21.97
N LEU A 210 -4.54 10.88 -20.96
CA LEU A 210 -5.26 11.08 -19.69
C LEU A 210 -4.27 11.06 -18.53
N ARG A 211 -4.50 11.92 -17.56
CA ARG A 211 -3.80 11.91 -16.27
C ARG A 211 -4.71 12.42 -15.16
N VAL A 212 -4.34 12.10 -13.92
CA VAL A 212 -5.03 12.60 -12.72
C VAL A 212 -4.02 13.44 -11.93
N THR A 213 -4.48 14.53 -11.31
CA THR A 213 -3.67 15.36 -10.42
C THR A 213 -4.43 15.67 -9.14
N THR A 214 -3.70 15.82 -8.04
CA THR A 214 -4.28 16.30 -6.78
C THR A 214 -4.70 17.76 -6.90
N VAL A 215 -5.74 18.14 -6.13
CA VAL A 215 -6.16 19.53 -5.95
C VAL A 215 -5.50 20.06 -4.67
N GLY A 216 -4.84 21.22 -4.76
CA GLY A 216 -4.10 21.79 -3.64
C GLY A 216 -2.68 21.25 -3.51
N LEU A 217 -2.09 21.42 -2.33
CA LEU A 217 -0.72 21.01 -2.04
C LEU A 217 -0.68 19.75 -1.17
N PRO A 218 0.29 18.85 -1.41
CA PRO A 218 1.26 18.87 -2.51
C PRO A 218 0.62 18.50 -3.86
N VAL A 219 1.08 19.11 -4.94
CA VAL A 219 0.66 18.73 -6.29
C VAL A 219 1.33 17.43 -6.68
N VAL A 220 0.53 16.40 -6.92
CA VAL A 220 0.97 15.08 -7.40
C VAL A 220 0.27 14.79 -8.71
N ILE A 221 1.02 14.39 -9.72
CA ILE A 221 0.52 14.10 -11.05
C ILE A 221 0.79 12.63 -11.35
N SER A 222 -0.20 11.92 -11.87
CA SER A 222 -0.05 10.54 -12.29
C SER A 222 0.80 10.40 -13.56
N PRO A 223 1.33 9.22 -13.87
CA PRO A 223 1.74 8.90 -15.23
C PRO A 223 0.61 9.15 -16.23
N VAL A 224 0.97 9.45 -17.47
CA VAL A 224 0.01 9.63 -18.57
C VAL A 224 -0.41 8.27 -19.11
N VAL A 225 -1.71 8.07 -19.28
CA VAL A 225 -2.28 6.90 -19.95
C VAL A 225 -2.87 7.36 -21.29
N LEU A 226 -2.49 6.70 -22.38
CA LEU A 226 -3.11 6.92 -23.67
C LEU A 226 -4.39 6.07 -23.74
N GLN A 227 -5.54 6.74 -23.73
CA GLN A 227 -6.83 6.11 -24.02
C GLN A 227 -7.07 6.14 -25.52
N THR A 228 -7.20 4.98 -26.12
CA THR A 228 -7.50 4.87 -27.54
C THR A 228 -8.98 4.63 -27.78
N VAL A 229 -9.49 5.18 -28.89
CA VAL A 229 -10.89 5.08 -29.33
C VAL A 229 -10.95 4.23 -30.58
N ALA A 230 -11.59 3.09 -30.46
CA ALA A 230 -11.81 2.17 -31.57
C ALA A 230 -13.08 2.55 -32.32
N VAL A 231 -13.01 2.55 -33.64
CA VAL A 231 -14.20 2.83 -34.47
C VAL A 231 -15.32 1.83 -34.19
N ARG A 232 -16.57 2.30 -34.24
CA ARG A 232 -17.74 1.44 -34.15
C ARG A 232 -18.16 1.04 -35.56
N ALA A 233 -18.34 -0.25 -35.81
CA ALA A 233 -18.74 -0.77 -37.08
C ALA A 233 -20.04 -1.60 -36.98
N THR A 234 -20.97 -1.37 -37.87
CA THR A 234 -22.09 -2.28 -38.12
C THR A 234 -21.81 -3.07 -39.39
N VAL A 235 -22.35 -4.29 -39.50
CA VAL A 235 -22.28 -5.09 -40.70
C VAL A 235 -23.62 -5.79 -40.93
N HIS A 236 -24.09 -5.79 -42.17
CA HIS A 236 -25.31 -6.43 -42.61
C HIS A 236 -24.99 -7.29 -43.84
N VAL A 237 -25.82 -8.31 -44.08
CA VAL A 237 -25.73 -9.18 -45.23
C VAL A 237 -26.97 -9.10 -46.08
N HIS A 238 -26.79 -9.07 -47.36
CA HIS A 238 -27.88 -9.19 -48.35
C HIS A 238 -27.51 -10.28 -49.37
N SER A 239 -28.48 -11.15 -49.66
CA SER A 239 -28.33 -12.15 -50.73
C SER A 239 -28.26 -11.48 -52.09
N THR A 240 -27.53 -12.08 -53.00
CA THR A 240 -27.40 -11.53 -54.36
C THR A 240 -27.98 -12.49 -55.38
N LYS A 241 -28.35 -11.97 -56.58
CA LYS A 241 -28.78 -12.81 -57.71
C LYS A 241 -27.67 -13.75 -58.23
N ARG A 242 -26.39 -13.43 -57.88
CA ARG A 242 -25.23 -14.26 -58.26
C ARG A 242 -25.05 -15.40 -57.26
N ARG A 243 -25.25 -16.63 -57.73
CA ARG A 243 -25.12 -17.81 -56.87
C ARG A 243 -23.74 -17.87 -56.18
N GLY A 244 -23.73 -18.09 -54.90
CA GLY A 244 -22.49 -18.18 -54.08
C GLY A 244 -21.87 -16.83 -53.76
N TYR A 245 -22.55 -15.71 -53.95
CA TYR A 245 -22.12 -14.38 -53.55
C TYR A 245 -23.13 -13.71 -52.62
N VAL A 246 -22.62 -12.99 -51.62
CA VAL A 246 -23.38 -12.12 -50.75
C VAL A 246 -22.84 -10.70 -50.83
N ARG A 247 -23.70 -9.71 -50.58
CA ARG A 247 -23.30 -8.32 -50.39
C ARG A 247 -23.22 -8.07 -48.91
N LEU A 248 -22.03 -7.67 -48.43
CA LEU A 248 -21.82 -7.16 -47.07
C LEU A 248 -21.80 -5.63 -47.15
N TYR A 249 -22.54 -4.99 -46.26
CA TYR A 249 -22.62 -3.53 -46.22
C TYR A 249 -22.77 -3.08 -44.74
N GLY A 250 -22.45 -1.83 -44.46
CA GLY A 250 -22.55 -1.32 -43.12
C GLY A 250 -22.05 0.10 -42.98
N THR A 251 -21.91 0.51 -41.73
CA THR A 251 -21.43 1.85 -41.37
C THR A 251 -20.22 1.76 -40.44
N VAL A 252 -19.43 2.81 -40.47
CA VAL A 252 -18.29 3.07 -39.55
C VAL A 252 -18.52 4.42 -38.91
N THR A 253 -18.40 4.49 -37.59
CA THR A 253 -18.55 5.72 -36.79
C THR A 253 -17.37 5.84 -35.84
N PRO A 254 -16.67 6.98 -35.77
CA PRO A 254 -16.88 8.20 -36.55
C PRO A 254 -16.62 7.99 -38.04
N ALA A 255 -16.76 9.07 -38.83
CA ALA A 255 -16.48 9.03 -40.25
C ALA A 255 -15.00 8.76 -40.53
N GLU A 256 -14.71 7.70 -41.26
CA GLU A 256 -13.36 7.25 -41.64
C GLU A 256 -13.26 7.04 -43.15
N PRO A 257 -13.36 8.10 -43.94
CA PRO A 257 -13.26 7.98 -45.39
C PRO A 257 -11.82 7.56 -45.77
N GLY A 258 -11.72 6.53 -46.62
CA GLY A 258 -10.42 5.96 -47.02
C GLY A 258 -9.99 4.74 -46.19
N ALA A 259 -10.60 4.49 -45.02
CA ALA A 259 -10.39 3.26 -44.28
C ALA A 259 -10.70 2.02 -45.12
N GLN A 260 -10.15 0.89 -44.77
CA GLN A 260 -10.32 -0.38 -45.49
C GLN A 260 -11.14 -1.36 -44.65
N VAL A 261 -12.12 -2.00 -45.24
CA VAL A 261 -12.89 -3.07 -44.59
C VAL A 261 -12.43 -4.42 -45.13
N GLY A 262 -11.97 -5.29 -44.26
CA GLY A 262 -11.69 -6.69 -44.57
C GLY A 262 -12.80 -7.60 -44.05
N PHE A 263 -13.35 -8.46 -44.90
CA PHE A 263 -14.36 -9.44 -44.48
C PHE A 263 -13.64 -10.74 -44.01
N GLN A 264 -13.95 -11.20 -42.82
CA GLN A 264 -13.31 -12.33 -42.20
C GLN A 264 -14.31 -13.43 -41.82
N LEU A 265 -14.02 -14.67 -42.20
CA LEU A 265 -14.67 -15.86 -41.67
C LEU A 265 -13.97 -16.26 -40.32
N LEU A 266 -14.78 -16.35 -39.30
CA LEU A 266 -14.33 -16.81 -37.98
C LEU A 266 -14.24 -18.33 -37.95
N LYS A 267 -13.14 -18.85 -37.40
CA LYS A 267 -12.94 -20.29 -37.16
C LYS A 267 -12.65 -20.47 -35.66
N PRO A 268 -13.46 -21.25 -34.94
CA PRO A 268 -13.15 -21.57 -33.55
C PRO A 268 -11.74 -22.17 -33.42
N GLY A 269 -10.94 -21.64 -32.50
CA GLY A 269 -9.60 -22.13 -32.22
C GLY A 269 -8.52 -21.87 -33.29
N HIS A 270 -8.86 -21.12 -34.36
CA HIS A 270 -7.94 -20.83 -35.47
C HIS A 270 -7.97 -19.36 -35.87
N ALA A 271 -6.94 -18.92 -36.58
CA ALA A 271 -6.92 -17.58 -37.17
C ALA A 271 -8.09 -17.39 -38.15
N SER A 272 -8.68 -16.18 -38.14
CA SER A 272 -9.74 -15.82 -39.08
C SER A 272 -9.21 -15.82 -40.53
N ILE A 273 -10.05 -16.21 -41.47
CA ILE A 273 -9.69 -16.25 -42.89
C ILE A 273 -10.22 -14.98 -43.54
N ASN A 274 -9.36 -14.17 -44.15
CA ASN A 274 -9.74 -13.05 -44.96
C ASN A 274 -10.41 -13.55 -46.24
N GLN A 275 -11.61 -12.97 -46.58
CA GLN A 275 -12.42 -13.37 -47.74
C GLN A 275 -12.53 -12.23 -48.77
N GLY A 276 -11.82 -11.13 -48.58
CA GLY A 276 -11.87 -9.95 -49.43
C GLY A 276 -12.13 -8.68 -48.62
N GLY A 277 -12.24 -7.56 -49.29
CA GLY A 277 -12.46 -6.27 -48.64
C GLY A 277 -13.03 -5.22 -49.60
N THR A 278 -13.28 -4.04 -49.05
CA THR A 278 -13.80 -2.90 -49.78
C THR A 278 -13.36 -1.60 -49.09
N PRO A 279 -13.15 -0.52 -49.82
CA PRO A 279 -12.88 0.78 -49.19
C PRO A 279 -14.14 1.33 -48.52
N VAL A 280 -13.91 2.12 -47.47
CA VAL A 280 -14.92 2.90 -46.77
C VAL A 280 -15.09 4.24 -47.52
N LYS A 281 -16.33 4.65 -47.71
CA LYS A 281 -16.70 5.91 -48.39
C LYS A 281 -17.39 6.84 -47.39
N ALA A 282 -17.23 8.14 -47.57
CA ALA A 282 -17.98 9.13 -46.82
C ALA A 282 -19.51 8.90 -47.03
N ALA A 283 -20.27 8.99 -45.96
CA ALA A 283 -21.74 8.88 -45.99
C ALA A 283 -22.38 10.12 -45.38
N THR A 284 -21.93 10.55 -44.22
CA THR A 284 -22.35 11.77 -43.51
C THR A 284 -21.11 12.44 -42.90
N ALA A 285 -21.31 13.59 -42.25
CA ALA A 285 -20.23 14.26 -41.49
C ALA A 285 -19.72 13.40 -40.32
N THR A 286 -20.55 12.52 -39.80
CA THR A 286 -20.22 11.72 -38.57
C THR A 286 -20.06 10.24 -38.82
N SER A 287 -20.32 9.76 -40.05
CA SER A 287 -20.22 8.34 -40.35
C SER A 287 -19.78 8.10 -41.80
N SER A 288 -19.15 6.97 -41.99
CA SER A 288 -18.80 6.44 -43.31
C SER A 288 -19.56 5.14 -43.58
N SER A 289 -19.66 4.76 -44.85
CA SER A 289 -20.34 3.52 -45.27
C SER A 289 -19.40 2.66 -46.09
N PHE A 290 -19.69 1.38 -46.09
CA PHE A 290 -19.03 0.41 -46.98
C PHE A 290 -20.03 -0.55 -47.60
N SER A 291 -19.67 -1.07 -48.76
CA SER A 291 -20.42 -2.10 -49.42
C SER A 291 -19.52 -2.88 -50.36
N GLY A 292 -19.47 -4.18 -50.17
CA GLY A 292 -18.64 -5.06 -50.98
C GLY A 292 -19.31 -6.41 -51.25
N PHE A 293 -18.95 -7.03 -52.35
CA PHE A 293 -19.39 -8.39 -52.70
C PHE A 293 -18.35 -9.38 -52.21
N MET A 294 -18.81 -10.45 -51.56
CA MET A 294 -17.97 -11.51 -51.07
C MET A 294 -18.48 -12.86 -51.62
N ARG A 295 -17.56 -13.69 -52.08
CA ARG A 295 -17.89 -15.07 -52.41
C ARG A 295 -18.08 -15.87 -51.13
N LEU A 296 -19.27 -16.40 -50.93
CA LEU A 296 -19.57 -17.26 -49.78
C LEU A 296 -19.04 -18.67 -50.06
N ARG A 297 -17.93 -19.02 -49.48
CA ARG A 297 -17.31 -20.35 -49.65
C ARG A 297 -17.97 -21.44 -48.81
N ARG A 298 -18.50 -21.03 -47.64
CA ARG A 298 -19.22 -21.88 -46.69
C ARG A 298 -20.05 -21.06 -45.73
N PRO A 299 -21.13 -21.60 -45.16
CA PRO A 299 -21.84 -20.99 -44.05
C PRO A 299 -20.93 -20.81 -42.83
N GLY A 300 -21.21 -19.83 -41.97
CA GLY A 300 -20.45 -19.59 -40.77
C GLY A 300 -20.63 -18.18 -40.22
N LEU A 301 -19.86 -17.89 -39.16
CA LEU A 301 -19.80 -16.55 -38.58
C LEU A 301 -18.78 -15.70 -39.33
N TYR A 302 -19.21 -14.52 -39.74
CA TYR A 302 -18.38 -13.54 -40.42
C TYR A 302 -18.37 -12.24 -39.67
N ARG A 303 -17.26 -11.49 -39.75
CA ARG A 303 -17.14 -10.14 -39.22
C ARG A 303 -16.44 -9.23 -40.22
N ALA A 304 -16.62 -7.94 -40.07
CA ALA A 304 -15.84 -6.92 -40.75
C ALA A 304 -14.69 -6.45 -39.83
N LEU A 305 -13.47 -6.42 -40.35
CA LEU A 305 -12.32 -5.73 -39.76
C LEU A 305 -12.23 -4.36 -40.44
N ILE A 306 -12.38 -3.29 -39.67
CA ILE A 306 -12.16 -1.93 -40.15
C ILE A 306 -10.73 -1.54 -39.82
N LYS A 307 -9.92 -1.34 -40.87
CA LYS A 307 -8.58 -0.78 -40.75
C LYS A 307 -8.67 0.71 -41.06
N VAL A 308 -8.56 1.52 -40.00
CA VAL A 308 -8.51 2.98 -40.13
C VAL A 308 -7.20 3.42 -40.78
N SER A 309 -7.19 4.63 -41.36
CA SER A 309 -5.95 5.30 -41.75
C SER A 309 -5.12 5.61 -40.50
N ASP A 310 -3.82 5.61 -40.66
CA ASP A 310 -2.87 5.79 -39.54
C ASP A 310 -2.70 7.29 -39.19
N ASP A 311 -3.82 7.98 -38.97
CA ASP A 311 -3.84 9.41 -38.62
C ASP A 311 -3.66 9.65 -37.12
N GLY A 312 -3.77 8.60 -36.29
CA GLY A 312 -3.59 8.64 -34.86
C GLY A 312 -4.83 9.10 -34.06
N ALA A 313 -5.92 9.46 -34.70
CA ALA A 313 -7.14 9.88 -34.02
C ALA A 313 -7.96 8.68 -33.49
N HIS A 314 -7.98 7.59 -34.22
CA HIS A 314 -8.74 6.38 -33.89
C HIS A 314 -7.92 5.11 -34.09
N VAL A 315 -8.42 3.99 -33.55
CA VAL A 315 -7.81 2.68 -33.78
C VAL A 315 -8.80 1.74 -34.50
N SER A 316 -8.23 0.79 -35.22
CA SER A 316 -8.96 -0.24 -35.97
C SER A 316 -9.81 -1.12 -35.04
N ASN A 317 -10.94 -1.61 -35.53
CA ASN A 317 -11.83 -2.47 -34.76
C ASN A 317 -12.56 -3.49 -35.63
N TYR A 318 -13.24 -4.41 -34.98
CA TYR A 318 -14.12 -5.39 -35.60
C TYR A 318 -15.58 -5.03 -35.38
N SER A 319 -16.42 -5.39 -36.38
CA SER A 319 -17.85 -5.44 -36.14
C SER A 319 -18.25 -6.62 -35.26
N ALA A 320 -19.47 -6.58 -34.71
CA ALA A 320 -20.08 -7.79 -34.16
C ALA A 320 -20.15 -8.88 -35.28
N PRO A 321 -20.00 -10.16 -34.92
CA PRO A 321 -20.13 -11.26 -35.88
C PRO A 321 -21.56 -11.40 -36.38
N ILE A 322 -21.73 -11.77 -37.67
CA ILE A 322 -23.01 -12.12 -38.27
C ILE A 322 -22.97 -13.57 -38.78
N LEU A 323 -24.07 -14.30 -38.63
CA LEU A 323 -24.22 -15.63 -39.17
C LEU A 323 -24.69 -15.56 -40.60
N ILE A 324 -23.93 -16.13 -41.55
CA ILE A 324 -24.34 -16.27 -42.96
C ILE A 324 -24.58 -17.75 -43.23
N ARG A 325 -25.78 -18.07 -43.67
CA ARG A 325 -26.22 -19.44 -43.95
C ARG A 325 -26.25 -19.71 -45.43
#